data_90025f44fda923338f91cf3a44bbfdb1
#
_entry.id   90025f44fda923338f91cf3a44bbfdb1
#
_cell.length_a   1.000
_cell.length_b   1.000
_cell.length_c   1.000
_cell.angle_alpha   90.00
_cell.angle_beta   90.00
_cell.angle_gamma   90.00
#
_symmetry.space_group_name_H-M   'P 1'
#
loop_
_entity.id
_entity.type
_entity.pdbx_description
1 polymer ?
#
loop_
_entity_poly.entity_id
_entity_poly.type
_entity_poly.pdbx_seq_one_letter_code
_entity_poly.pdbx_strand_id
1 'polypeptide(L)'
;MQAPSLTTGMKNALSSLDNIQGQIDSTNKRLATGKKVNSALDNALNYFVADSFSSKARGLQSIMDNIGLSLNVIKQTDKALSSIRASFEQAEGMMRAAMNTAGTNAKATSNFSFRNPLTGAADTMQPLTEAAGGSSTNRLQAGDTIQVNLVRVNAAGTATIVGTGTTLTTTATTTVQNLLDNVNTNTSINLAGQSARVSAYLNDSGNIVVENNVNGTDAATGDTFALQFVINTAGGGTETQNNALDIFGFSGAVGATPSATGTGTQTVVMLGAATLQEPRTSAAKSFREVLTQIRNTALDAGYNGTNLLQGDLLRIGFNEDDSTSITTQGRRIDASALGFQLDNILTASGDAFRDFQSNDELSAALAKVRAAKATISGLSTTYSSNANLMTNRQDFTKFAAKNFTDGADLLTLADINEEGATLASLQTKQQLSVQALSLANQSDQAILRLF
;
A
#
# COMPACT_ATOMS: atom_id res chain seq x y z
N MET A 1 -17.25 -91.27 42.77
CA MET A 1 -18.23 -90.60 41.98
C MET A 1 -17.51 -90.04 40.78
N GLN A 2 -17.72 -90.66 39.60
CA GLN A 2 -17.14 -90.17 38.34
C GLN A 2 -17.93 -88.92 37.94
N ALA A 3 -17.23 -87.79 37.75
CA ALA A 3 -17.92 -86.56 37.25
C ALA A 3 -18.63 -86.90 35.94
N PRO A 4 -19.91 -86.53 35.77
CA PRO A 4 -20.64 -86.83 34.53
C PRO A 4 -19.87 -86.17 33.37
N SER A 5 -19.30 -87.03 32.49
CA SER A 5 -18.68 -86.54 31.24
C SER A 5 -19.80 -86.05 30.36
N LEU A 6 -19.71 -84.71 30.00
CA LEU A 6 -20.59 -84.05 29.01
C LEU A 6 -20.66 -84.90 27.75
N THR A 7 -21.86 -85.19 27.28
CA THR A 7 -22.07 -85.94 26.01
C THR A 7 -21.51 -85.09 24.85
N THR A 8 -21.16 -85.72 23.75
CA THR A 8 -20.65 -85.02 22.57
C THR A 8 -21.64 -83.94 22.07
N GLY A 9 -22.93 -84.20 22.19
CA GLY A 9 -23.99 -83.24 21.84
C GLY A 9 -23.97 -82.00 22.73
N MET A 10 -23.79 -82.17 24.08
CA MET A 10 -23.69 -81.07 25.02
C MET A 10 -22.41 -80.24 24.82
N LYS A 11 -21.27 -80.90 24.50
CA LYS A 11 -20.03 -80.21 24.19
C LYS A 11 -20.16 -79.32 22.90
N ASN A 12 -20.82 -79.88 21.88
CA ASN A 12 -21.09 -79.16 20.64
C ASN A 12 -22.05 -77.94 20.84
N ALA A 13 -23.09 -78.13 21.66
CA ALA A 13 -24.01 -77.06 22.01
C ALA A 13 -23.37 -76.01 22.86
N LEU A 14 -22.48 -76.33 23.79
CA LEU A 14 -21.73 -75.34 24.58
C LEU A 14 -20.76 -74.62 23.74
N SER A 15 -20.00 -75.25 22.82
CA SER A 15 -19.12 -74.62 21.90
C SER A 15 -19.87 -73.67 20.94
N SER A 16 -21.08 -74.09 20.50
CA SER A 16 -21.94 -73.17 19.68
C SER A 16 -22.41 -71.95 20.46
N LEU A 17 -22.78 -72.15 21.78
CA LEU A 17 -23.18 -71.04 22.64
C LEU A 17 -22.03 -70.05 22.88
N ASP A 18 -20.83 -70.57 23.16
CA ASP A 18 -19.63 -69.77 23.35
C ASP A 18 -19.29 -68.93 22.07
N ASN A 19 -19.37 -69.56 20.92
CA ASN A 19 -19.20 -68.85 19.61
C ASN A 19 -20.25 -67.74 19.38
N ILE A 20 -21.52 -68.02 19.72
CA ILE A 20 -22.61 -67.04 19.62
C ILE A 20 -22.36 -65.88 20.60
N GLN A 21 -21.92 -66.14 21.81
CA GLN A 21 -21.58 -65.08 22.77
C GLN A 21 -20.45 -64.23 22.29
N GLY A 22 -19.38 -64.79 21.75
CA GLY A 22 -18.26 -64.03 21.14
C GLY A 22 -18.71 -63.20 19.99
N GLN A 23 -19.66 -63.70 19.19
CA GLN A 23 -20.24 -62.87 18.09
C GLN A 23 -21.10 -61.71 18.61
N ILE A 24 -21.91 -61.97 19.67
CA ILE A 24 -22.70 -60.91 20.34
C ILE A 24 -21.78 -59.82 20.89
N ASP A 25 -20.70 -60.19 21.59
CA ASP A 25 -19.75 -59.26 22.18
C ASP A 25 -19.04 -58.40 21.09
N SER A 26 -18.67 -59.05 19.97
CA SER A 26 -18.09 -58.36 18.80
C SER A 26 -19.10 -57.39 18.17
N THR A 27 -20.35 -57.80 17.97
CA THR A 27 -21.40 -56.95 17.39
C THR A 27 -21.76 -55.77 18.31
N ASN A 28 -21.84 -56.04 19.65
CA ASN A 28 -22.02 -54.98 20.65
C ASN A 28 -20.87 -53.95 20.60
N LYS A 29 -19.62 -54.42 20.50
CA LYS A 29 -18.46 -53.52 20.35
C LYS A 29 -18.57 -52.67 19.09
N ARG A 30 -18.98 -53.25 17.95
CA ARG A 30 -19.19 -52.55 16.69
C ARG A 30 -20.32 -51.52 16.78
N LEU A 31 -21.44 -51.88 17.40
CA LEU A 31 -22.55 -50.98 17.65
C LEU A 31 -22.16 -49.82 18.57
N ALA A 32 -21.43 -50.14 19.67
CA ALA A 32 -20.99 -49.13 20.62
C ALA A 32 -19.97 -48.12 20.05
N THR A 33 -19.10 -48.56 19.13
CA THR A 33 -18.08 -47.74 18.50
C THR A 33 -18.50 -47.17 17.16
N GLY A 34 -19.56 -47.69 16.55
CA GLY A 34 -19.96 -47.37 15.17
C GLY A 34 -18.97 -47.87 14.11
N LYS A 35 -18.00 -48.75 14.51
CA LYS A 35 -16.93 -49.21 13.63
C LYS A 35 -16.92 -50.73 13.49
N LYS A 36 -16.81 -51.21 12.25
CA LYS A 36 -16.58 -52.63 11.96
C LYS A 36 -15.12 -53.06 12.18
N VAL A 37 -14.17 -52.10 12.07
CA VAL A 37 -12.73 -52.29 12.29
C VAL A 37 -12.30 -51.35 13.41
N ASN A 38 -12.13 -51.87 14.62
CA ASN A 38 -11.72 -51.11 15.81
C ASN A 38 -10.23 -51.23 16.12
N SER A 39 -9.59 -52.30 15.65
CA SER A 39 -8.18 -52.59 15.90
C SER A 39 -7.54 -53.29 14.70
N ALA A 40 -6.22 -53.34 14.67
CA ALA A 40 -5.48 -54.14 13.67
C ALA A 40 -5.80 -55.63 13.71
N LEU A 41 -6.32 -56.17 14.84
CA LEU A 41 -6.73 -57.54 14.96
C LEU A 41 -8.04 -57.86 14.22
N ASP A 42 -8.91 -56.86 14.07
CA ASP A 42 -10.17 -57.04 13.32
C ASP A 42 -9.92 -57.12 11.80
N ASN A 43 -9.10 -56.21 11.26
CA ASN A 43 -8.61 -56.22 9.88
C ASN A 43 -7.38 -55.30 9.76
N ALA A 44 -6.18 -55.88 9.74
CA ALA A 44 -4.93 -55.12 9.73
C ALA A 44 -4.81 -54.21 8.52
N LEU A 45 -5.17 -54.66 7.30
CA LEU A 45 -5.07 -53.86 6.09
C LEU A 45 -5.97 -52.64 6.16
N ASN A 46 -7.25 -52.84 6.46
CA ASN A 46 -8.20 -51.72 6.52
C ASN A 46 -7.86 -50.73 7.66
N TYR A 47 -7.40 -51.27 8.80
CA TYR A 47 -7.00 -50.46 9.95
C TYR A 47 -5.85 -49.51 9.59
N PHE A 48 -4.73 -50.03 9.05
CA PHE A 48 -3.56 -49.20 8.74
C PHE A 48 -3.81 -48.25 7.58
N VAL A 49 -4.60 -48.64 6.57
CA VAL A 49 -4.98 -47.73 5.48
C VAL A 49 -5.87 -46.63 6.00
N ALA A 50 -6.85 -46.91 6.82
CA ALA A 50 -7.73 -45.92 7.43
C ALA A 50 -6.98 -44.95 8.36
N ASP A 51 -6.01 -45.47 9.14
CA ASP A 51 -5.16 -44.66 9.99
C ASP A 51 -4.29 -43.73 9.19
N SER A 52 -3.70 -44.21 8.07
CA SER A 52 -2.95 -43.37 7.13
C SER A 52 -3.81 -42.28 6.54
N PHE A 53 -5.05 -42.60 6.12
CA PHE A 53 -5.99 -41.59 5.58
C PHE A 53 -6.39 -40.59 6.65
N SER A 54 -6.69 -41.03 7.85
CA SER A 54 -7.01 -40.16 8.98
C SER A 54 -5.84 -39.21 9.33
N SER A 55 -4.61 -39.71 9.30
CA SER A 55 -3.40 -38.91 9.51
C SER A 55 -3.23 -37.84 8.45
N LYS A 56 -3.41 -38.19 7.15
CA LYS A 56 -3.39 -37.24 6.06
C LYS A 56 -4.49 -36.19 6.16
N ALA A 57 -5.71 -36.60 6.53
CA ALA A 57 -6.81 -35.67 6.74
C ALA A 57 -6.50 -34.67 7.86
N ARG A 58 -5.90 -35.10 8.97
CA ARG A 58 -5.47 -34.19 10.06
C ARG A 58 -4.35 -33.26 9.61
N GLY A 59 -3.36 -33.74 8.86
CA GLY A 59 -2.30 -32.92 8.27
C GLY A 59 -2.86 -31.82 7.37
N LEU A 60 -3.78 -32.19 6.46
CA LEU A 60 -4.46 -31.23 5.58
C LEU A 60 -5.33 -30.22 6.35
N GLN A 61 -5.96 -30.65 7.46
CA GLN A 61 -6.71 -29.73 8.33
C GLN A 61 -5.79 -28.67 8.94
N SER A 62 -4.61 -29.06 9.43
CA SER A 62 -3.62 -28.12 9.96
C SER A 62 -3.14 -27.12 8.89
N ILE A 63 -2.93 -27.59 7.66
CA ILE A 63 -2.57 -26.72 6.52
C ILE A 63 -3.70 -25.74 6.24
N MET A 64 -4.94 -26.20 6.24
CA MET A 64 -6.12 -25.35 6.00
C MET A 64 -6.23 -24.24 7.06
N ASP A 65 -5.94 -24.54 8.33
CA ASP A 65 -5.93 -23.57 9.41
C ASP A 65 -4.82 -22.52 9.21
N ASN A 66 -3.63 -22.94 8.77
CA ASN A 66 -2.52 -22.04 8.43
C ASN A 66 -2.84 -21.14 7.23
N ILE A 67 -3.50 -21.69 6.19
CA ILE A 67 -4.00 -20.87 5.05
C ILE A 67 -5.02 -19.85 5.56
N GLY A 68 -5.93 -20.25 6.46
CA GLY A 68 -6.93 -19.35 7.05
C GLY A 68 -6.31 -18.20 7.83
N LEU A 69 -5.30 -18.45 8.66
CA LEU A 69 -4.55 -17.42 9.37
C LEU A 69 -3.86 -16.48 8.41
N SER A 70 -3.23 -17.01 7.37
CA SER A 70 -2.53 -16.22 6.35
C SER A 70 -3.47 -15.39 5.51
N LEU A 71 -4.66 -15.91 5.21
CA LEU A 71 -5.72 -15.16 4.53
C LEU A 71 -6.17 -13.95 5.37
N ASN A 72 -6.22 -14.09 6.70
CA ASN A 72 -6.55 -12.99 7.60
C ASN A 72 -5.44 -11.90 7.59
N VAL A 73 -4.15 -12.28 7.49
CA VAL A 73 -3.05 -11.31 7.29
C VAL A 73 -3.30 -10.47 6.04
N ILE A 74 -3.63 -11.11 4.92
CA ILE A 74 -3.88 -10.39 3.65
C ILE A 74 -5.14 -9.54 3.74
N LYS A 75 -6.22 -10.03 4.31
CA LYS A 75 -7.46 -9.25 4.51
C LYS A 75 -7.25 -8.02 5.38
N GLN A 76 -6.49 -8.16 6.46
CA GLN A 76 -6.12 -7.04 7.33
C GLN A 76 -5.28 -6.01 6.56
N THR A 77 -4.30 -6.49 5.79
CA THR A 77 -3.47 -5.64 4.93
C THR A 77 -4.29 -4.89 3.88
N ASP A 78 -5.22 -5.56 3.19
CA ASP A 78 -6.08 -4.93 2.18
C ASP A 78 -7.02 -3.90 2.81
N LYS A 79 -7.54 -4.18 4.01
CA LYS A 79 -8.33 -3.21 4.77
C LYS A 79 -7.52 -1.96 5.14
N ALA A 80 -6.27 -2.14 5.55
CA ALA A 80 -5.36 -1.03 5.82
C ALA A 80 -5.04 -0.22 4.55
N LEU A 81 -4.77 -0.87 3.41
CA LEU A 81 -4.57 -0.21 2.12
C LEU A 81 -5.81 0.59 1.69
N SER A 82 -7.00 0.05 1.90
CA SER A 82 -8.27 0.77 1.63
C SER A 82 -8.40 2.02 2.50
N SER A 83 -8.04 1.94 3.79
CA SER A 83 -8.04 3.08 4.71
C SER A 83 -7.02 4.14 4.30
N ILE A 84 -5.80 3.73 3.93
CA ILE A 84 -4.74 4.61 3.43
C ILE A 84 -5.18 5.32 2.14
N ARG A 85 -5.82 4.59 1.23
CA ARG A 85 -6.37 5.17 0.00
C ARG A 85 -7.43 6.23 0.29
N ALA A 86 -8.36 5.96 1.22
CA ALA A 86 -9.38 6.93 1.64
C ALA A 86 -8.74 8.19 2.26
N SER A 87 -7.67 8.03 3.06
CA SER A 87 -6.91 9.15 3.61
C SER A 87 -6.27 10.02 2.50
N PHE A 88 -5.76 9.40 1.44
CA PHE A 88 -5.26 10.14 0.28
C PHE A 88 -6.37 10.82 -0.53
N GLU A 89 -7.56 10.25 -0.62
CA GLU A 89 -8.72 10.89 -1.25
C GLU A 89 -9.16 12.12 -0.48
N GLN A 90 -9.15 12.05 0.85
CA GLN A 90 -9.39 13.21 1.71
C GLN A 90 -8.32 14.28 1.51
N ALA A 91 -7.03 13.91 1.48
CA ALA A 91 -5.94 14.83 1.22
C ALA A 91 -6.06 15.51 -0.15
N GLU A 92 -6.41 14.76 -1.19
CA GLU A 92 -6.65 15.30 -2.54
C GLU A 92 -7.79 16.34 -2.52
N GLY A 93 -8.89 16.08 -1.82
CA GLY A 93 -10.00 17.02 -1.64
C GLY A 93 -9.57 18.32 -0.96
N MET A 94 -8.78 18.23 0.11
CA MET A 94 -8.25 19.40 0.84
C MET A 94 -7.32 20.23 -0.03
N MET A 95 -6.42 19.58 -0.79
CA MET A 95 -5.51 20.30 -1.70
C MET A 95 -6.26 21.02 -2.82
N ARG A 96 -7.28 20.38 -3.41
CA ARG A 96 -8.14 21.00 -4.42
C ARG A 96 -8.91 22.20 -3.85
N ALA A 97 -9.41 22.09 -2.63
CA ALA A 97 -10.06 23.22 -1.96
C ALA A 97 -9.07 24.36 -1.70
N ALA A 98 -7.84 24.03 -1.28
CA ALA A 98 -6.78 25.03 -1.11
C ALA A 98 -6.37 25.73 -2.44
N MET A 99 -6.36 24.97 -3.55
CA MET A 99 -6.09 25.56 -4.88
C MET A 99 -7.16 26.57 -5.31
N ASN A 100 -8.42 26.35 -4.91
CA ASN A 100 -9.52 27.29 -5.23
C ASN A 100 -9.49 28.54 -4.35
N THR A 101 -8.70 28.53 -3.28
CA THR A 101 -8.49 29.73 -2.47
C THR A 101 -7.53 30.65 -3.21
N ALA A 102 -7.94 31.89 -3.46
CA ALA A 102 -7.09 32.88 -4.12
C ALA A 102 -5.75 32.99 -3.36
N GLY A 103 -4.65 32.61 -4.01
CA GLY A 103 -3.33 32.80 -3.44
C GLY A 103 -3.06 34.29 -3.37
N THR A 104 -2.75 34.82 -2.20
CA THR A 104 -2.31 36.19 -2.04
C THR A 104 -0.80 36.32 -2.06
N ASN A 105 -0.11 35.34 -2.62
CA ASN A 105 1.30 35.53 -2.92
C ASN A 105 1.40 36.69 -3.86
N ALA A 106 2.19 37.66 -3.49
CA ALA A 106 2.50 38.77 -4.38
C ALA A 106 3.16 38.18 -5.62
N LYS A 107 2.54 38.45 -6.77
CA LYS A 107 2.96 37.93 -8.06
C LYS A 107 3.35 39.08 -8.96
N ALA A 108 4.46 38.91 -9.66
CA ALA A 108 4.77 39.72 -10.82
C ALA A 108 4.69 38.82 -12.05
N THR A 109 3.91 39.22 -13.05
CA THR A 109 3.74 38.44 -14.29
C THR A 109 4.37 39.25 -15.43
N SER A 110 5.20 38.60 -16.24
CA SER A 110 5.75 39.21 -17.43
C SER A 110 4.66 39.48 -18.46
N ASN A 111 4.76 40.56 -19.18
CA ASN A 111 3.86 40.86 -20.33
C ASN A 111 4.24 40.02 -21.55
N PHE A 112 5.42 39.42 -21.54
CA PHE A 112 5.92 38.60 -22.62
C PHE A 112 5.52 37.15 -22.45
N SER A 113 5.12 36.52 -23.55
CA SER A 113 4.62 35.13 -23.55
C SER A 113 5.55 34.20 -24.32
N PHE A 114 6.10 33.21 -23.64
CA PHE A 114 6.92 32.14 -24.21
C PHE A 114 6.03 30.97 -24.62
N ARG A 115 5.67 30.94 -25.91
CA ARG A 115 4.80 29.90 -26.46
C ARG A 115 5.45 29.18 -27.62
N ASN A 116 5.23 27.92 -27.72
CA ASN A 116 5.62 27.15 -28.89
C ASN A 116 4.83 27.64 -30.11
N PRO A 117 5.50 28.09 -31.17
CA PRO A 117 4.83 28.66 -32.34
C PRO A 117 3.96 27.65 -33.09
N LEU A 118 4.20 26.34 -32.91
CA LEU A 118 3.44 25.27 -33.58
C LEU A 118 2.21 24.82 -32.77
N THR A 119 2.32 24.79 -31.46
CA THR A 119 1.24 24.27 -30.58
C THR A 119 0.46 25.35 -29.85
N GLY A 120 1.00 26.55 -29.76
CA GLY A 120 0.44 27.66 -28.97
C GLY A 120 0.49 27.44 -27.45
N ALA A 121 1.05 26.33 -27.00
CA ALA A 121 1.20 26.02 -25.58
C ALA A 121 2.38 26.77 -24.97
N ALA A 122 2.33 27.02 -23.65
CA ALA A 122 3.47 27.51 -22.88
C ALA A 122 4.67 26.58 -23.03
N ASP A 123 5.84 27.11 -23.32
CA ASP A 123 7.03 26.30 -23.62
C ASP A 123 8.27 26.82 -22.89
N THR A 124 8.68 26.07 -21.88
CA THR A 124 9.89 26.37 -21.09
C THR A 124 11.18 26.08 -21.85
N MET A 125 11.12 25.35 -22.96
CA MET A 125 12.27 24.98 -23.78
C MET A 125 12.58 26.03 -24.87
N GLN A 126 11.80 27.09 -24.95
CA GLN A 126 12.08 28.23 -25.85
C GLN A 126 13.42 28.87 -25.49
N PRO A 127 14.32 29.10 -26.49
CA PRO A 127 15.56 29.83 -26.26
C PRO A 127 15.28 31.25 -25.82
N LEU A 128 15.98 31.72 -24.79
CA LEU A 128 15.86 33.11 -24.32
C LEU A 128 16.23 34.14 -25.40
N THR A 129 17.09 33.75 -26.33
CA THR A 129 17.53 34.62 -27.45
C THR A 129 16.47 34.77 -28.55
N GLU A 130 15.50 33.85 -28.61
CA GLU A 130 14.38 33.91 -29.57
C GLU A 130 13.12 34.57 -29.00
N ALA A 131 13.12 34.78 -27.71
CA ALA A 131 11.98 35.18 -26.94
C ALA A 131 11.69 36.67 -27.04
N ALA A 132 11.47 37.21 -28.20
CA ALA A 132 10.94 38.55 -28.27
C ALA A 132 9.98 38.74 -29.45
N GLY A 133 8.72 38.89 -29.14
CA GLY A 133 7.69 39.39 -30.09
C GLY A 133 7.81 40.87 -30.39
N GLY A 134 8.92 41.50 -30.08
CA GLY A 134 9.19 42.89 -30.34
C GLY A 134 10.26 43.10 -31.41
N SER A 135 10.46 44.33 -31.86
CA SER A 135 11.46 44.79 -32.81
C SER A 135 12.81 44.07 -32.66
N SER A 136 13.50 43.80 -33.76
CA SER A 136 14.79 43.11 -33.84
C SER A 136 15.93 43.69 -32.99
N THR A 137 15.71 44.84 -32.36
CA THR A 137 16.67 45.57 -31.52
C THR A 137 16.57 45.19 -30.03
N ASN A 138 15.58 44.43 -29.60
CA ASN A 138 15.24 44.20 -28.19
C ASN A 138 15.37 42.72 -27.77
N ARG A 139 16.38 42.01 -28.23
CA ARG A 139 16.58 40.59 -27.94
C ARG A 139 17.83 40.37 -27.12
N LEU A 140 17.77 39.43 -26.18
CA LEU A 140 18.97 38.88 -25.60
C LEU A 140 19.80 38.20 -26.68
N GLN A 141 21.10 38.50 -26.69
CA GLN A 141 22.05 37.93 -27.63
C GLN A 141 22.91 36.85 -26.92
N ALA A 142 23.49 36.00 -27.74
CA ALA A 142 24.47 35.05 -27.21
C ALA A 142 25.68 35.80 -26.63
N GLY A 143 26.03 35.53 -25.40
CA GLY A 143 27.08 36.23 -24.65
C GLY A 143 26.56 37.24 -23.63
N ASP A 144 25.28 37.61 -23.68
CA ASP A 144 24.67 38.43 -22.64
C ASP A 144 24.62 37.69 -21.33
N THR A 145 24.65 38.39 -20.22
CA THR A 145 24.55 37.77 -18.91
C THR A 145 23.33 38.27 -18.13
N ILE A 146 22.63 37.38 -17.50
CA ILE A 146 21.49 37.67 -16.61
C ILE A 146 21.89 37.28 -15.22
N GLN A 147 21.89 38.21 -14.28
CA GLN A 147 22.02 37.91 -12.85
C GLN A 147 20.72 38.28 -12.15
N VAL A 148 20.19 37.37 -11.36
CA VAL A 148 18.97 37.60 -10.60
C VAL A 148 19.33 37.72 -9.13
N ASN A 149 19.07 38.88 -8.54
CA ASN A 149 19.35 39.16 -7.14
C ASN A 149 18.06 39.25 -6.34
N LEU A 150 18.11 38.82 -5.10
CA LEU A 150 17.04 39.08 -4.12
C LEU A 150 17.29 40.43 -3.48
N VAL A 151 16.29 41.28 -3.52
CA VAL A 151 16.35 42.63 -2.97
C VAL A 151 15.27 42.80 -1.91
N ARG A 152 15.64 43.38 -0.79
CA ARG A 152 14.70 43.81 0.24
C ARG A 152 14.47 45.30 0.09
N VAL A 153 13.20 45.68 -0.02
CA VAL A 153 12.78 47.08 -0.07
C VAL A 153 12.12 47.42 1.27
N ASN A 154 12.71 48.35 2.01
CA ASN A 154 12.19 48.77 3.30
C ASN A 154 10.94 49.67 3.13
N ALA A 155 10.25 49.97 4.23
CA ALA A 155 9.06 50.83 4.25
C ALA A 155 9.35 52.26 3.69
N ALA A 156 10.61 52.71 3.66
CA ALA A 156 11.02 53.98 3.08
C ALA A 156 11.31 53.89 1.57
N GLY A 157 11.14 52.71 0.96
CA GLY A 157 11.40 52.48 -0.49
C GLY A 157 12.89 52.25 -0.84
N THR A 158 13.76 52.09 0.17
CA THR A 158 15.19 51.83 -0.08
C THR A 158 15.41 50.36 -0.39
N ALA A 159 15.97 50.06 -1.53
CA ALA A 159 16.28 48.69 -1.99
C ALA A 159 17.70 48.28 -1.52
N THR A 160 17.81 47.12 -0.92
CA THR A 160 19.08 46.53 -0.48
C THR A 160 19.19 45.11 -1.01
N ILE A 161 20.26 44.76 -1.71
CA ILE A 161 20.51 43.40 -2.16
C ILE A 161 20.81 42.54 -0.93
N VAL A 162 19.97 41.54 -0.70
CA VAL A 162 20.11 40.58 0.41
C VAL A 162 20.60 39.22 -0.05
N GLY A 163 20.51 38.94 -1.34
CA GLY A 163 21.03 37.74 -1.96
C GLY A 163 21.44 38.00 -3.40
N THR A 164 22.69 37.65 -3.74
CA THR A 164 23.20 37.76 -5.10
C THR A 164 23.10 36.43 -5.80
N GLY A 165 22.32 36.37 -6.86
CA GLY A 165 22.14 35.13 -7.63
C GLY A 165 23.34 34.81 -8.53
N THR A 166 23.36 33.58 -9.02
CA THR A 166 24.34 33.15 -10.03
C THR A 166 24.07 33.82 -11.36
N THR A 167 25.14 34.16 -12.04
CA THR A 167 25.05 34.78 -13.38
C THR A 167 24.76 33.67 -14.40
N LEU A 168 23.70 33.85 -15.16
CA LEU A 168 23.35 33.02 -16.32
C LEU A 168 23.87 33.70 -17.58
N THR A 169 24.79 33.04 -18.30
CA THR A 169 25.24 33.53 -19.62
C THR A 169 24.34 32.97 -20.70
N THR A 170 23.77 33.82 -21.51
CA THR A 170 22.89 33.42 -22.61
C THR A 170 23.71 32.82 -23.75
N THR A 171 23.24 31.73 -24.29
CA THR A 171 23.74 31.09 -25.51
C THR A 171 22.55 30.82 -26.43
N ALA A 172 22.81 30.39 -27.65
CA ALA A 172 21.72 29.99 -28.56
C ALA A 172 20.85 28.83 -27.99
N THR A 173 21.35 28.12 -26.99
CA THR A 173 20.66 26.96 -26.36
C THR A 173 20.16 27.27 -24.94
N THR A 174 20.38 28.46 -24.41
CA THR A 174 19.89 28.85 -23.09
C THR A 174 18.37 29.09 -23.17
N THR A 175 17.61 28.27 -22.45
CA THR A 175 16.15 28.28 -22.49
C THR A 175 15.52 29.04 -21.32
N VAL A 176 14.22 29.28 -21.41
CA VAL A 176 13.41 29.82 -20.30
C VAL A 176 13.54 28.91 -19.05
N GLN A 177 13.59 27.61 -19.24
CA GLN A 177 13.78 26.67 -18.12
C GLN A 177 15.08 26.94 -17.34
N ASN A 178 16.18 27.23 -18.04
CA ASN A 178 17.45 27.59 -17.38
C ASN A 178 17.33 28.82 -16.50
N LEU A 179 16.56 29.82 -16.92
CA LEU A 179 16.28 31.01 -16.12
C LEU A 179 15.41 30.71 -14.91
N LEU A 180 14.35 29.89 -15.08
CA LEU A 180 13.48 29.48 -14.00
C LEU A 180 14.25 28.65 -12.97
N ASP A 181 15.10 27.75 -13.43
CA ASP A 181 15.96 26.93 -12.57
C ASP A 181 16.97 27.80 -11.82
N ASN A 182 17.54 28.81 -12.49
CA ASN A 182 18.46 29.75 -11.82
C ASN A 182 17.78 30.48 -10.66
N VAL A 183 16.52 30.89 -10.82
CA VAL A 183 15.75 31.53 -9.74
C VAL A 183 15.41 30.52 -8.65
N ASN A 184 14.89 29.32 -9.02
CA ASN A 184 14.31 28.36 -8.08
C ASN A 184 15.35 27.59 -7.29
N THR A 185 16.51 27.28 -7.85
CA THR A 185 17.55 26.49 -7.22
C THR A 185 18.67 27.30 -6.56
N ASN A 186 18.69 28.61 -6.78
CA ASN A 186 19.74 29.46 -6.27
C ASN A 186 19.63 29.62 -4.74
N THR A 187 20.61 29.11 -4.02
CA THR A 187 20.66 29.18 -2.57
C THR A 187 20.86 30.60 -2.00
N SER A 188 21.35 31.54 -2.81
CA SER A 188 21.50 32.94 -2.40
C SER A 188 20.19 33.70 -2.51
N ILE A 189 19.29 33.29 -3.41
CA ILE A 189 17.93 33.83 -3.54
C ILE A 189 16.99 33.12 -2.59
N ASN A 190 17.17 31.81 -2.42
CA ASN A 190 16.37 30.95 -1.55
C ASN A 190 17.21 30.52 -0.33
N LEU A 191 17.62 31.47 0.49
CA LEU A 191 18.48 31.23 1.64
C LEU A 191 17.86 30.21 2.62
N ALA A 192 18.60 29.16 2.90
CA ALA A 192 18.24 28.22 3.95
C ALA A 192 18.13 28.93 5.30
N GLY A 193 16.97 28.89 5.93
CA GLY A 193 16.72 29.52 7.24
C GLY A 193 16.12 30.93 7.17
N GLN A 194 16.05 31.55 6.02
CA GLN A 194 15.32 32.82 5.79
C GLN A 194 13.97 32.50 5.15
N SER A 195 12.94 33.21 5.58
CA SER A 195 11.56 32.97 5.14
C SER A 195 11.25 33.55 3.74
N ALA A 196 12.21 34.18 3.12
CA ALA A 196 12.05 34.72 1.78
C ALA A 196 12.30 33.62 0.74
N ARG A 197 11.26 33.20 0.07
CA ARG A 197 11.35 32.25 -1.04
C ARG A 197 10.66 32.84 -2.24
N VAL A 198 11.42 32.95 -3.30
CA VAL A 198 10.91 33.37 -4.58
C VAL A 198 10.86 32.16 -5.48
N SER A 199 9.73 31.89 -6.08
CA SER A 199 9.57 30.89 -7.13
C SER A 199 9.25 31.56 -8.46
N ALA A 200 9.79 31.01 -9.52
CA ALA A 200 9.50 31.45 -10.86
C ALA A 200 8.99 30.27 -11.68
N TYR A 201 7.94 30.51 -12.45
CA TYR A 201 7.35 29.49 -13.33
C TYR A 201 6.71 30.13 -14.56
N LEU A 202 6.40 29.29 -15.53
CA LEU A 202 5.66 29.72 -16.73
C LEU A 202 4.18 29.36 -16.53
N ASN A 203 3.29 30.37 -16.68
CA ASN A 203 1.84 30.08 -16.59
C ASN A 203 1.29 29.53 -17.92
N ASP A 204 0.03 29.12 -17.94
CA ASP A 204 -0.64 28.57 -19.14
C ASP A 204 -0.70 29.55 -20.31
N SER A 205 -0.57 30.84 -20.03
CA SER A 205 -0.47 31.90 -21.04
C SER A 205 0.95 32.05 -21.60
N GLY A 206 1.92 31.31 -21.07
CA GLY A 206 3.32 31.38 -21.45
C GLY A 206 4.08 32.56 -20.83
N ASN A 207 3.52 33.25 -19.86
CA ASN A 207 4.18 34.38 -19.18
C ASN A 207 5.02 33.87 -18.02
N ILE A 208 6.20 34.43 -17.80
CA ILE A 208 6.98 34.17 -16.57
C ILE A 208 6.25 34.83 -15.40
N VAL A 209 5.93 34.03 -14.42
CA VAL A 209 5.37 34.46 -13.13
C VAL A 209 6.45 34.31 -12.09
N VAL A 210 6.72 35.37 -11.38
CA VAL A 210 7.57 35.37 -10.21
C VAL A 210 6.67 35.54 -8.98
N GLU A 211 6.76 34.64 -8.03
CA GLU A 211 5.91 34.59 -6.86
C GLU A 211 6.76 34.68 -5.60
N ASN A 212 6.36 35.53 -4.66
CA ASN A 212 7.00 35.62 -3.36
C ASN A 212 6.31 34.68 -2.37
N ASN A 213 7.00 33.63 -1.96
CA ASN A 213 6.55 32.65 -0.96
C ASN A 213 7.09 33.01 0.44
N VAL A 214 7.08 34.26 0.84
CA VAL A 214 7.63 34.68 2.13
C VAL A 214 6.74 34.18 3.25
N ASN A 215 7.33 33.49 4.21
CA ASN A 215 6.67 33.13 5.44
C ASN A 215 6.61 34.37 6.35
N GLY A 216 5.42 34.71 6.88
CA GLY A 216 5.11 35.96 7.56
C GLY A 216 5.91 36.30 8.82
N THR A 217 6.96 35.56 9.17
CA THR A 217 7.83 35.88 10.31
C THR A 217 8.76 37.06 10.08
N ASP A 218 9.08 37.38 8.81
CA ASP A 218 9.89 38.56 8.46
C ASP A 218 9.05 39.80 8.12
N ALA A 219 7.73 39.65 8.11
CA ALA A 219 6.78 40.75 7.92
C ALA A 219 6.73 41.74 9.08
N ALA A 220 7.47 41.53 10.14
CA ALA A 220 7.47 42.38 11.36
C ALA A 220 7.98 43.82 11.08
N THR A 221 8.58 44.07 9.93
CA THR A 221 9.19 45.36 9.60
C THR A 221 8.49 46.11 8.47
N GLY A 222 7.46 45.54 7.84
CA GLY A 222 6.83 46.16 6.66
C GLY A 222 7.71 46.16 5.41
N ASP A 223 8.76 45.34 5.39
CA ASP A 223 9.68 45.21 4.25
C ASP A 223 9.03 44.38 3.15
N THR A 224 9.31 44.73 1.91
CA THR A 224 8.91 43.97 0.72
C THR A 224 10.12 43.34 0.06
N PHE A 225 9.94 42.17 -0.54
CA PHE A 225 11.00 41.55 -1.33
C PHE A 225 10.74 41.74 -2.80
N ALA A 226 11.82 41.93 -3.56
CA ALA A 226 11.83 42.11 -5.00
C ALA A 226 12.90 41.24 -5.63
N LEU A 227 12.73 40.87 -6.89
CA LEU A 227 13.81 40.37 -7.71
C LEU A 227 14.39 41.51 -8.55
N GLN A 228 15.70 41.62 -8.54
CA GLN A 228 16.43 42.50 -9.42
C GLN A 228 17.07 41.67 -10.52
N PHE A 229 16.73 41.97 -11.75
CA PHE A 229 17.39 41.42 -12.92
C PHE A 229 18.48 42.40 -13.38
N VAL A 230 19.70 41.94 -13.37
CA VAL A 230 20.86 42.67 -13.89
C VAL A 230 21.26 42.03 -15.21
N ILE A 231 21.12 42.74 -16.30
CA ILE A 231 21.48 42.26 -17.62
C ILE A 231 22.70 43.04 -18.11
N ASN A 232 23.77 42.27 -18.40
CA ASN A 232 24.97 42.79 -19.06
C ASN A 232 24.98 42.33 -20.50
N THR A 233 25.09 43.27 -21.42
CA THR A 233 25.14 43.00 -22.85
C THR A 233 26.57 42.91 -23.36
N ALA A 234 26.89 41.82 -24.04
CA ALA A 234 28.22 41.57 -24.59
C ALA A 234 28.65 42.55 -25.68
N GLY A 235 27.67 43.25 -26.29
CA GLY A 235 27.89 44.15 -27.43
C GLY A 235 28.01 45.67 -27.13
N GLY A 236 27.88 46.09 -25.87
CA GLY A 236 28.14 47.50 -25.46
C GLY A 236 27.20 48.59 -26.02
N GLY A 237 26.04 48.26 -26.56
CA GLY A 237 25.07 49.20 -27.12
C GLY A 237 24.07 49.74 -26.10
N THR A 238 23.83 51.03 -26.08
CA THR A 238 22.87 51.73 -25.20
C THR A 238 21.41 51.32 -25.41
N GLU A 239 21.10 50.73 -26.55
CA GLU A 239 19.73 50.32 -26.91
C GLU A 239 19.28 49.02 -26.22
N THR A 240 20.20 48.14 -25.84
CA THR A 240 19.93 46.86 -25.23
C THR A 240 19.54 46.99 -23.75
N GLN A 241 19.79 48.13 -23.12
CA GLN A 241 19.58 48.33 -21.67
C GLN A 241 18.14 48.68 -21.30
N ASN A 242 17.43 49.38 -22.18
CA ASN A 242 16.00 49.64 -21.98
C ASN A 242 15.14 48.39 -22.18
N ASN A 243 15.74 47.34 -22.68
CA ASN A 243 15.06 46.13 -23.18
C ASN A 243 14.92 45.03 -22.17
N ALA A 244 15.62 45.07 -21.04
CA ALA A 244 15.36 44.17 -19.94
C ALA A 244 13.93 44.32 -19.39
N LEU A 245 13.41 45.57 -19.38
CA LEU A 245 11.99 45.85 -19.10
C LEU A 245 11.09 45.28 -20.20
N ASP A 246 11.50 45.43 -21.45
CA ASP A 246 10.71 44.99 -22.59
C ASP A 246 10.79 43.45 -22.79
N ILE A 247 11.92 42.83 -22.45
CA ILE A 247 12.10 41.37 -22.59
C ILE A 247 11.27 40.60 -21.56
N PHE A 248 11.24 41.09 -20.33
CA PHE A 248 10.45 40.44 -19.30
C PHE A 248 9.10 41.12 -19.02
N GLY A 249 8.98 42.42 -19.35
CA GLY A 249 7.74 43.20 -19.34
C GLY A 249 6.94 43.11 -18.04
N PHE A 250 7.62 43.05 -16.90
CA PHE A 250 6.91 42.95 -15.61
C PHE A 250 6.21 44.27 -15.30
N SER A 251 4.91 44.23 -15.19
CA SER A 251 4.12 45.39 -14.76
C SER A 251 4.33 45.65 -13.26
N GLY A 252 4.68 46.88 -12.90
CA GLY A 252 4.91 47.29 -11.51
C GLY A 252 6.37 47.40 -11.09
N ALA A 253 7.29 47.43 -12.05
CA ALA A 253 8.69 47.65 -11.77
C ALA A 253 8.94 49.07 -11.23
N VAL A 254 9.55 49.16 -10.06
CA VAL A 254 9.99 50.44 -9.47
C VAL A 254 11.48 50.60 -9.69
N GLY A 255 11.88 51.67 -10.35
CA GLY A 255 13.26 52.11 -10.46
C GLY A 255 14.09 51.37 -11.51
N ALA A 256 13.76 51.56 -12.78
CA ALA A 256 14.71 51.36 -13.85
C ALA A 256 15.70 52.54 -13.84
N THR A 257 16.95 52.29 -13.43
CA THR A 257 18.03 53.24 -13.68
C THR A 257 18.82 52.74 -14.87
N PRO A 258 18.63 53.33 -16.05
CA PRO A 258 19.52 53.06 -17.18
C PRO A 258 20.92 53.57 -16.83
N SER A 259 21.91 52.66 -16.82
CA SER A 259 23.30 53.07 -16.70
C SER A 259 23.87 53.34 -18.07
N ALA A 260 24.56 54.46 -18.21
CA ALA A 260 25.19 54.88 -19.46
C ALA A 260 26.40 54.01 -19.91
N THR A 261 26.70 52.94 -19.20
CA THR A 261 27.91 52.12 -19.39
C THR A 261 27.61 50.62 -19.50
N GLY A 262 26.74 50.22 -20.37
CA GLY A 262 26.62 48.79 -20.76
C GLY A 262 25.95 47.85 -19.76
N THR A 263 25.53 48.29 -18.59
CA THR A 263 24.84 47.44 -17.57
C THR A 263 23.47 48.02 -17.29
N GLY A 264 22.44 47.35 -17.69
CA GLY A 264 21.05 47.68 -17.33
C GLY A 264 20.63 46.94 -16.05
N THR A 265 20.24 47.72 -15.04
CA THR A 265 19.67 47.13 -13.81
C THR A 265 18.19 47.39 -13.76
N GLN A 266 17.41 46.34 -13.71
CA GLN A 266 15.98 46.43 -13.51
C GLN A 266 15.59 45.84 -12.16
N THR A 267 14.87 46.60 -11.37
CA THR A 267 14.29 46.10 -10.12
C THR A 267 12.83 45.73 -10.34
N VAL A 268 12.50 44.51 -10.26
CA VAL A 268 11.10 44.03 -10.28
C VAL A 268 10.59 44.00 -8.85
N VAL A 269 9.67 44.89 -8.56
CA VAL A 269 9.06 44.95 -7.22
C VAL A 269 8.14 43.79 -7.04
N MET A 270 8.48 42.97 -6.09
CA MET A 270 7.57 41.95 -5.57
C MET A 270 6.70 42.59 -4.50
N LEU A 271 5.45 42.54 -4.73
CA LEU A 271 4.41 43.14 -3.92
C LEU A 271 4.39 42.60 -2.52
N GLY A 272 4.52 43.43 -1.52
CA GLY A 272 4.11 43.26 -0.15
C GLY A 272 4.48 41.97 0.58
N ALA A 273 4.47 42.00 1.89
CA ALA A 273 4.53 40.80 2.71
C ALA A 273 3.40 39.85 2.30
N ALA A 274 3.75 38.64 1.85
CA ALA A 274 2.74 37.62 1.61
C ALA A 274 2.07 37.29 2.93
N THR A 275 0.82 37.67 3.08
CA THR A 275 0.00 37.21 4.18
C THR A 275 -0.22 35.72 3.97
N LEU A 276 0.26 34.88 4.88
CA LEU A 276 -0.03 33.46 4.85
C LEU A 276 -1.54 33.25 4.77
N GLN A 277 -1.97 32.54 3.75
CA GLN A 277 -3.38 32.18 3.63
C GLN A 277 -3.69 31.08 4.62
N GLU A 278 -4.42 31.43 5.67
CA GLU A 278 -4.83 30.43 6.69
C GLU A 278 -5.46 29.17 6.10
N PRO A 279 -6.33 29.20 5.08
CA PRO A 279 -6.87 27.97 4.51
C PRO A 279 -5.78 27.09 3.87
N ARG A 280 -4.75 27.66 3.25
CA ARG A 280 -3.64 26.91 2.64
C ARG A 280 -2.69 26.36 3.70
N THR A 281 -2.35 27.14 4.71
CA THR A 281 -1.56 26.71 5.86
C THR A 281 -2.28 25.58 6.62
N SER A 282 -3.58 25.72 6.81
CA SER A 282 -4.41 24.68 7.43
C SER A 282 -4.43 23.40 6.61
N ALA A 283 -4.56 23.50 5.28
CA ALA A 283 -4.47 22.35 4.37
C ALA A 283 -3.10 21.65 4.45
N ALA A 284 -2.00 22.41 4.55
CA ALA A 284 -0.65 21.84 4.72
C ALA A 284 -0.50 21.11 6.05
N LYS A 285 -1.04 21.67 7.15
CA LYS A 285 -1.06 20.99 8.46
C LYS A 285 -1.88 19.69 8.38
N SER A 286 -3.09 19.76 7.87
CA SER A 286 -3.95 18.58 7.74
C SER A 286 -3.34 17.51 6.82
N PHE A 287 -2.63 17.92 5.77
CA PHE A 287 -1.90 16.97 4.92
C PHE A 287 -0.80 16.22 5.68
N ARG A 288 -0.04 16.91 6.54
CA ARG A 288 0.97 16.27 7.40
C ARG A 288 0.33 15.30 8.39
N GLU A 289 -0.81 15.66 8.97
CA GLU A 289 -1.59 14.77 9.85
C GLU A 289 -2.04 13.51 9.09
N VAL A 290 -2.54 13.65 7.86
CA VAL A 290 -2.90 12.52 7.01
C VAL A 290 -1.70 11.61 6.72
N LEU A 291 -0.53 12.17 6.41
CA LEU A 291 0.68 11.37 6.19
C LEU A 291 1.11 10.61 7.47
N THR A 292 0.96 11.25 8.63
CA THR A 292 1.21 10.59 9.92
C THR A 292 0.21 9.46 10.18
N GLN A 293 -1.06 9.68 9.89
CA GLN A 293 -2.09 8.66 10.02
C GLN A 293 -1.86 7.49 9.07
N ILE A 294 -1.43 7.75 7.83
CA ILE A 294 -1.04 6.70 6.86
C ILE A 294 0.07 5.83 7.43
N ARG A 295 1.11 6.45 8.00
CA ARG A 295 2.21 5.71 8.65
C ARG A 295 1.69 4.85 9.79
N ASN A 296 0.87 5.40 10.67
CA ASN A 296 0.32 4.66 11.81
C ASN A 296 -0.58 3.51 11.33
N THR A 297 -1.45 3.74 10.34
CA THR A 297 -2.28 2.69 9.74
C THR A 297 -1.42 1.56 9.13
N ALA A 298 -0.31 1.90 8.48
CA ALA A 298 0.62 0.89 7.95
C ALA A 298 1.34 0.11 9.05
N LEU A 299 1.69 0.75 10.18
CA LEU A 299 2.26 0.08 11.35
C LEU A 299 1.26 -0.87 12.01
N ASP A 300 -0.01 -0.47 12.10
CA ASP A 300 -1.08 -1.22 12.75
C ASP A 300 -1.69 -2.32 11.86
N ALA A 301 -1.27 -2.41 10.60
CA ALA A 301 -1.79 -3.40 9.64
C ALA A 301 -1.35 -4.84 9.91
N GLY A 302 -0.50 -5.07 10.90
CA GLY A 302 0.00 -6.39 11.26
C GLY A 302 -1.08 -7.32 11.81
N TYR A 303 -0.97 -8.60 11.49
CA TYR A 303 -1.78 -9.68 12.06
C TYR A 303 -0.89 -10.87 12.38
N ASN A 304 -1.03 -11.43 13.57
CA ASN A 304 -0.26 -12.59 14.04
C ASN A 304 1.27 -12.45 13.85
N GLY A 305 1.81 -11.25 14.13
CA GLY A 305 3.24 -10.97 14.04
C GLY A 305 3.77 -10.72 12.63
N THR A 306 2.92 -10.74 11.59
CA THR A 306 3.30 -10.44 10.21
C THR A 306 2.63 -9.16 9.74
N ASN A 307 3.42 -8.24 9.20
CA ASN A 307 2.94 -6.99 8.62
C ASN A 307 3.47 -6.78 7.20
N LEU A 308 2.65 -7.08 6.21
CA LEU A 308 3.01 -6.92 4.80
C LEU A 308 3.28 -5.47 4.40
N LEU A 309 2.73 -4.49 5.14
CA LEU A 309 2.98 -3.07 4.89
C LEU A 309 4.29 -2.57 5.54
N GLN A 310 4.97 -3.41 6.30
CA GLN A 310 6.34 -3.17 6.79
C GLN A 310 7.40 -3.93 5.99
N GLY A 311 6.98 -4.72 4.99
CA GLY A 311 7.87 -5.46 4.11
C GLY A 311 8.08 -6.92 4.53
N ASP A 312 7.33 -7.42 5.51
CA ASP A 312 7.43 -8.81 5.94
C ASP A 312 7.07 -9.77 4.81
N LEU A 313 7.65 -10.96 4.87
CA LEU A 313 7.41 -12.04 3.93
C LEU A 313 6.36 -13.00 4.50
N LEU A 314 5.28 -13.23 3.78
CA LEU A 314 4.29 -14.24 4.10
C LEU A 314 4.48 -15.45 3.19
N ARG A 315 4.94 -16.58 3.75
CA ARG A 315 5.08 -17.85 3.05
C ARG A 315 4.09 -18.87 3.62
N ILE A 316 3.40 -19.55 2.73
CA ILE A 316 2.35 -20.52 3.08
C ILE A 316 2.59 -21.79 2.29
N GLY A 317 2.81 -22.91 3.00
CA GLY A 317 2.85 -24.26 2.43
C GLY A 317 1.43 -24.77 2.16
N PHE A 318 1.27 -25.56 1.10
CA PHE A 318 -0.01 -26.16 0.69
C PHE A 318 -0.06 -27.66 0.85
N ASN A 319 1.02 -28.27 1.26
CA ASN A 319 1.15 -29.70 1.50
C ASN A 319 2.06 -29.98 2.70
N GLU A 320 2.01 -31.20 3.20
CA GLU A 320 2.69 -31.60 4.43
C GLU A 320 4.22 -31.57 4.32
N ASP A 321 4.77 -31.77 3.12
CA ASP A 321 6.21 -31.73 2.82
C ASP A 321 6.71 -30.36 2.37
N ASP A 322 5.84 -29.34 2.38
CA ASP A 322 6.14 -27.94 1.97
C ASP A 322 6.72 -27.83 0.55
N SER A 323 6.51 -28.86 -0.30
CA SER A 323 6.98 -28.88 -1.68
C SER A 323 6.24 -27.87 -2.58
N THR A 324 5.03 -27.49 -2.20
CA THR A 324 4.25 -26.43 -2.87
C THR A 324 3.92 -25.35 -1.89
N SER A 325 4.25 -24.12 -2.23
CA SER A 325 3.99 -22.94 -1.39
C SER A 325 3.69 -21.71 -2.23
N ILE A 326 3.02 -20.73 -1.64
CA ILE A 326 2.92 -19.38 -2.16
C ILE A 326 3.69 -18.44 -1.23
N THR A 327 4.39 -17.49 -1.85
CA THR A 327 5.10 -16.45 -1.13
C THR A 327 4.53 -15.10 -1.53
N THR A 328 4.03 -14.36 -0.55
CA THR A 328 3.57 -12.99 -0.71
C THR A 328 4.62 -12.05 -0.11
N GLN A 329 5.30 -11.29 -0.98
CA GLN A 329 6.25 -10.30 -0.55
C GLN A 329 5.52 -9.07 -0.05
N GLY A 330 5.78 -8.68 1.20
CA GLY A 330 5.35 -7.41 1.74
C GLY A 330 6.10 -6.25 1.10
N ARG A 331 5.50 -5.09 1.12
CA ARG A 331 6.12 -3.84 0.68
C ARG A 331 5.93 -2.78 1.75
N ARG A 332 7.04 -2.17 2.16
CA ARG A 332 7.00 -1.09 3.14
C ARG A 332 6.21 0.10 2.58
N ILE A 333 5.21 0.52 3.34
CA ILE A 333 4.37 1.68 3.05
C ILE A 333 4.62 2.71 4.14
N ASP A 334 5.50 3.63 3.84
CA ASP A 334 5.69 4.86 4.60
C ASP A 334 5.69 6.05 3.63
N ALA A 335 5.71 7.25 4.17
CA ALA A 335 5.69 8.44 3.34
C ALA A 335 6.89 8.49 2.39
N SER A 336 8.07 8.02 2.83
CA SER A 336 9.29 7.99 2.00
C SER A 336 9.15 7.00 0.84
N ALA A 337 8.65 5.78 1.11
CA ALA A 337 8.41 4.77 0.07
C ALA A 337 7.34 5.20 -0.95
N LEU A 338 6.42 6.09 -0.56
CA LEU A 338 5.39 6.68 -1.41
C LEU A 338 5.85 7.98 -2.10
N GLY A 339 7.11 8.37 -1.95
CA GLY A 339 7.69 9.57 -2.55
C GLY A 339 7.50 10.86 -1.76
N PHE A 340 7.05 10.76 -0.49
CA PHE A 340 6.99 11.88 0.44
C PHE A 340 8.13 11.75 1.44
N GLN A 341 9.00 12.75 1.52
CA GLN A 341 10.06 12.78 2.53
C GLN A 341 9.51 13.31 3.84
N LEU A 342 8.98 12.41 4.67
CA LEU A 342 8.30 12.78 5.93
C LEU A 342 9.23 13.48 6.91
N ASP A 343 10.50 13.03 6.97
CA ASP A 343 11.49 13.60 7.87
C ASP A 343 11.79 15.06 7.53
N ASN A 344 11.69 15.43 6.26
CA ASN A 344 11.83 16.81 5.80
C ASN A 344 10.56 17.64 5.96
N ILE A 345 9.36 17.01 5.90
CA ILE A 345 8.08 17.71 6.10
C ILE A 345 7.88 18.09 7.57
N LEU A 346 8.43 17.31 8.51
CA LEU A 346 8.26 17.54 9.95
C LEU A 346 9.31 18.44 10.58
N THR A 347 10.52 18.54 10.03
CA THR A 347 11.67 19.12 10.74
C THR A 347 12.46 20.16 9.98
N ALA A 348 12.37 20.26 8.66
CA ALA A 348 13.34 21.05 7.93
C ALA A 348 12.80 22.29 7.27
N SER A 349 13.57 23.32 7.43
CA SER A 349 13.64 24.54 6.67
C SER A 349 14.12 24.28 5.23
N GLY A 350 13.42 23.55 4.38
CA GLY A 350 13.92 23.30 3.03
C GLY A 350 12.94 22.69 2.03
N ASP A 351 11.76 22.26 2.42
CA ASP A 351 10.90 21.49 1.53
C ASP A 351 9.84 22.24 0.77
N ALA A 352 9.65 21.81 -0.49
CA ALA A 352 8.71 22.31 -1.47
C ALA A 352 7.21 22.18 -1.08
N PHE A 353 6.89 21.59 0.08
CA PHE A 353 5.51 21.38 0.53
C PHE A 353 5.17 22.08 1.85
N ARG A 354 5.92 23.10 2.21
CA ARG A 354 5.85 23.69 3.55
C ARG A 354 4.49 24.20 3.95
N ASP A 355 3.88 25.01 3.13
CA ASP A 355 2.69 25.75 3.53
C ASP A 355 1.61 25.81 2.44
N PHE A 356 1.81 25.12 1.32
CA PHE A 356 0.90 25.13 0.17
C PHE A 356 0.53 26.53 -0.33
N GLN A 357 1.45 27.48 -0.19
CA GLN A 357 1.15 28.85 -0.56
C GLN A 357 1.12 29.07 -2.09
N SER A 358 1.82 28.22 -2.86
CA SER A 358 1.79 28.27 -4.33
C SER A 358 0.94 27.16 -4.93
N ASN A 359 0.37 27.41 -6.11
CA ASN A 359 -0.36 26.40 -6.87
C ASN A 359 0.58 25.31 -7.40
N ASP A 360 1.86 25.62 -7.61
CA ASP A 360 2.86 24.65 -8.06
C ASP A 360 3.17 23.61 -6.97
N GLU A 361 3.33 24.05 -5.72
CA GLU A 361 3.47 23.14 -4.57
C GLU A 361 2.26 22.21 -4.45
N LEU A 362 1.06 22.78 -4.53
CA LEU A 362 -0.18 21.99 -4.48
C LEU A 362 -0.30 21.01 -5.65
N SER A 363 0.07 21.45 -6.86
CA SER A 363 0.05 20.59 -8.06
C SER A 363 1.07 19.47 -7.98
N ALA A 364 2.28 19.74 -7.49
CA ALA A 364 3.32 18.75 -7.26
C ALA A 364 2.91 17.75 -6.17
N ALA A 365 2.32 18.23 -5.07
CA ALA A 365 1.78 17.36 -4.01
C ALA A 365 0.64 16.46 -4.53
N LEU A 366 -0.28 17.01 -5.33
CA LEU A 366 -1.35 16.25 -5.98
C LEU A 366 -0.80 15.17 -6.92
N ALA A 367 0.22 15.48 -7.71
CA ALA A 367 0.86 14.49 -8.59
C ALA A 367 1.44 13.32 -7.78
N LYS A 368 2.13 13.60 -6.66
CA LYS A 368 2.64 12.57 -5.75
C LYS A 368 1.52 11.76 -5.09
N VAL A 369 0.44 12.40 -4.63
CA VAL A 369 -0.72 11.70 -4.07
C VAL A 369 -1.33 10.74 -5.08
N ARG A 370 -1.48 11.15 -6.34
CA ARG A 370 -1.98 10.28 -7.42
C ARG A 370 -1.05 9.10 -7.68
N ALA A 371 0.26 9.33 -7.72
CA ALA A 371 1.24 8.26 -7.87
C ALA A 371 1.20 7.27 -6.69
N ALA A 372 1.08 7.77 -5.46
CA ALA A 372 0.91 6.95 -4.26
C ALA A 372 -0.38 6.11 -4.32
N LYS A 373 -1.51 6.71 -4.69
CA LYS A 373 -2.79 5.98 -4.90
C LYS A 373 -2.66 4.88 -5.95
N ALA A 374 -1.96 5.13 -7.05
CA ALA A 374 -1.72 4.11 -8.09
C ALA A 374 -0.88 2.95 -7.54
N THR A 375 0.17 3.23 -6.77
CA THR A 375 0.99 2.22 -6.09
C THR A 375 0.16 1.37 -5.13
N ILE A 376 -0.65 2.00 -4.29
CA ILE A 376 -1.53 1.32 -3.32
C ILE A 376 -2.55 0.44 -4.05
N SER A 377 -3.17 0.94 -5.12
CA SER A 377 -4.12 0.16 -5.92
C SER A 377 -3.46 -1.06 -6.57
N GLY A 378 -2.23 -0.92 -7.06
CA GLY A 378 -1.46 -2.05 -7.59
C GLY A 378 -1.16 -3.11 -6.53
N LEU A 379 -0.78 -2.70 -5.32
CA LEU A 379 -0.56 -3.62 -4.20
C LEU A 379 -1.85 -4.32 -3.76
N SER A 380 -2.95 -3.58 -3.64
CA SER A 380 -4.27 -4.17 -3.31
C SER A 380 -4.69 -5.21 -4.34
N THR A 381 -4.49 -4.95 -5.63
CA THR A 381 -4.75 -5.92 -6.71
C THR A 381 -3.90 -7.19 -6.55
N THR A 382 -2.61 -7.04 -6.26
CA THR A 382 -1.70 -8.18 -6.06
C THR A 382 -2.12 -9.00 -4.84
N TYR A 383 -2.40 -8.36 -3.71
CA TYR A 383 -2.81 -9.06 -2.50
C TYR A 383 -4.19 -9.71 -2.63
N SER A 384 -5.14 -9.06 -3.32
CA SER A 384 -6.44 -9.65 -3.62
C SER A 384 -6.31 -10.88 -4.53
N SER A 385 -5.41 -10.85 -5.53
CA SER A 385 -5.11 -12.01 -6.37
C SER A 385 -4.54 -13.18 -5.56
N ASN A 386 -3.59 -12.89 -4.65
CA ASN A 386 -3.04 -13.90 -3.76
C ASN A 386 -4.09 -14.47 -2.79
N ALA A 387 -4.98 -13.61 -2.26
CA ALA A 387 -6.09 -14.05 -1.41
C ALA A 387 -7.04 -15.00 -2.15
N ASN A 388 -7.39 -14.70 -3.40
CA ASN A 388 -8.22 -15.56 -4.22
C ASN A 388 -7.55 -16.92 -4.49
N LEU A 389 -6.24 -16.92 -4.78
CA LEU A 389 -5.47 -18.15 -4.96
C LEU A 389 -5.45 -18.98 -3.67
N MET A 390 -5.25 -18.33 -2.51
CA MET A 390 -5.29 -19.00 -1.20
C MET A 390 -6.68 -19.57 -0.88
N THR A 391 -7.75 -18.84 -1.19
CA THR A 391 -9.12 -19.33 -1.01
C THR A 391 -9.38 -20.58 -1.85
N ASN A 392 -8.99 -20.55 -3.11
CA ASN A 392 -9.11 -21.72 -4.00
C ASN A 392 -8.30 -22.93 -3.46
N ARG A 393 -7.11 -22.67 -2.93
CA ARG A 393 -6.30 -23.72 -2.30
C ARG A 393 -6.90 -24.23 -1.01
N GLN A 394 -7.48 -23.37 -0.18
CA GLN A 394 -8.19 -23.76 1.03
C GLN A 394 -9.37 -24.69 0.70
N ASP A 395 -10.17 -24.34 -0.30
CA ASP A 395 -11.31 -25.16 -0.75
C ASP A 395 -10.85 -26.50 -1.31
N PHE A 396 -9.78 -26.53 -2.10
CA PHE A 396 -9.19 -27.78 -2.58
C PHE A 396 -8.68 -28.65 -1.42
N THR A 397 -7.96 -28.07 -0.47
CA THR A 397 -7.43 -28.77 0.70
C THR A 397 -8.55 -29.34 1.56
N LYS A 398 -9.64 -28.57 1.75
CA LYS A 398 -10.85 -29.00 2.46
C LYS A 398 -11.50 -30.20 1.77
N PHE A 399 -11.64 -30.15 0.45
CA PHE A 399 -12.18 -31.27 -0.32
C PHE A 399 -11.28 -32.52 -0.20
N ALA A 400 -9.96 -32.34 -0.32
CA ALA A 400 -9.01 -33.45 -0.18
C ALA A 400 -9.06 -34.07 1.24
N ALA A 401 -9.09 -33.25 2.29
CA ALA A 401 -9.21 -33.72 3.68
C ALA A 401 -10.50 -34.50 3.88
N LYS A 402 -11.62 -34.02 3.33
CA LYS A 402 -12.90 -34.73 3.37
C LYS A 402 -12.82 -36.09 2.67
N ASN A 403 -12.22 -36.16 1.48
CA ASN A 403 -12.08 -37.42 0.76
C ASN A 403 -11.27 -38.46 1.55
N PHE A 404 -10.20 -38.04 2.22
CA PHE A 404 -9.43 -38.93 3.09
C PHE A 404 -10.25 -39.39 4.32
N THR A 405 -11.04 -38.49 4.92
CA THR A 405 -11.92 -38.82 6.01
C THR A 405 -12.99 -39.81 5.56
N ASP A 406 -13.69 -39.53 4.48
CA ASP A 406 -14.72 -40.41 3.91
C ASP A 406 -14.12 -41.77 3.52
N GLY A 407 -12.89 -41.79 2.98
CA GLY A 407 -12.16 -43.01 2.66
C GLY A 407 -11.83 -43.86 3.90
N ALA A 408 -11.39 -43.22 4.98
CA ALA A 408 -11.15 -43.91 6.27
C ALA A 408 -12.45 -44.48 6.86
N ASP A 409 -13.52 -43.69 6.76
CA ASP A 409 -14.85 -44.10 7.25
C ASP A 409 -15.41 -45.31 6.49
N LEU A 410 -15.31 -45.31 5.15
CA LEU A 410 -15.72 -46.47 4.34
C LEU A 410 -15.02 -47.78 4.72
N LEU A 411 -13.75 -47.69 5.14
CA LEU A 411 -12.97 -48.85 5.55
C LEU A 411 -13.32 -49.33 6.98
N THR A 412 -13.73 -48.40 7.86
CA THR A 412 -13.85 -48.67 9.29
C THR A 412 -15.25 -48.59 9.85
N LEU A 413 -16.17 -47.80 9.28
CA LEU A 413 -17.53 -47.68 9.81
C LEU A 413 -18.35 -48.94 9.59
N ALA A 414 -19.20 -49.26 10.59
CA ALA A 414 -20.20 -50.30 10.52
C ALA A 414 -21.55 -49.68 10.08
N ASP A 415 -22.35 -50.47 9.36
CA ASP A 415 -23.77 -50.18 9.18
C ASP A 415 -24.51 -50.57 10.46
N ILE A 416 -24.96 -49.56 11.20
CA ILE A 416 -25.64 -49.74 12.50
C ILE A 416 -26.92 -50.53 12.33
N ASN A 417 -27.62 -50.42 11.21
CA ASN A 417 -28.87 -51.17 10.95
C ASN A 417 -28.57 -52.67 10.73
N GLU A 418 -27.54 -52.98 9.97
CA GLU A 418 -27.07 -54.32 9.70
C GLU A 418 -26.57 -55.00 10.99
N GLU A 419 -25.73 -54.28 11.75
CA GLU A 419 -25.21 -54.78 13.03
C GLU A 419 -26.35 -54.96 14.07
N GLY A 420 -27.33 -54.04 14.10
CA GLY A 420 -28.53 -54.18 14.94
C GLY A 420 -29.38 -55.39 14.60
N ALA A 421 -29.62 -55.64 13.32
CA ALA A 421 -30.34 -56.82 12.85
C ALA A 421 -29.57 -58.11 13.16
N THR A 422 -28.23 -58.08 12.98
CA THR A 422 -27.33 -59.16 13.32
C THR A 422 -27.40 -59.48 14.81
N LEU A 423 -27.35 -58.49 15.69
CA LEU A 423 -27.48 -58.63 17.13
C LEU A 423 -28.80 -59.32 17.55
N ALA A 424 -29.92 -58.85 16.99
CA ALA A 424 -31.22 -59.43 17.25
C ALA A 424 -31.30 -60.91 16.81
N SER A 425 -30.72 -61.23 15.65
CA SER A 425 -30.59 -62.58 15.13
C SER A 425 -29.75 -63.49 16.07
N LEU A 426 -28.58 -62.92 16.50
CA LEU A 426 -27.69 -63.69 17.45
C LEU A 426 -28.31 -63.88 18.80
N GLN A 427 -29.04 -62.95 19.37
CA GLN A 427 -29.81 -63.10 20.60
C GLN A 427 -30.87 -64.19 20.49
N THR A 428 -31.58 -64.20 19.34
CA THR A 428 -32.53 -65.27 19.06
C THR A 428 -31.86 -66.64 18.95
N LYS A 429 -30.72 -66.75 18.29
CA LYS A 429 -29.90 -67.95 18.18
C LYS A 429 -29.38 -68.41 19.58
N GLN A 430 -28.96 -67.46 20.41
CA GLN A 430 -28.53 -67.76 21.79
C GLN A 430 -29.66 -68.38 22.62
N GLN A 431 -30.87 -67.80 22.56
CA GLN A 431 -32.03 -68.34 23.26
C GLN A 431 -32.37 -69.70 22.76
N LEU A 432 -32.35 -69.99 21.48
CA LEU A 432 -32.59 -71.29 20.88
C LEU A 432 -31.51 -72.29 21.30
N SER A 433 -30.22 -71.90 21.37
CA SER A 433 -29.12 -72.76 21.80
C SER A 433 -29.22 -73.15 23.30
N VAL A 434 -29.60 -72.14 24.12
CA VAL A 434 -29.87 -72.44 25.56
C VAL A 434 -31.03 -73.41 25.72
N GLN A 435 -32.09 -73.24 24.94
CA GLN A 435 -33.27 -74.13 24.98
C GLN A 435 -32.92 -75.52 24.48
N ALA A 436 -32.12 -75.65 23.40
CA ALA A 436 -31.61 -76.93 22.91
C ALA A 436 -30.72 -77.66 23.93
N LEU A 437 -29.83 -76.91 24.63
CA LEU A 437 -28.99 -77.44 25.69
C LEU A 437 -29.81 -77.92 26.86
N SER A 438 -30.88 -77.24 27.27
CA SER A 438 -31.84 -77.63 28.28
C SER A 438 -32.55 -78.96 27.92
N LEU A 439 -32.98 -79.05 26.65
CA LEU A 439 -33.66 -80.27 26.14
C LEU A 439 -32.71 -81.46 26.09
N ALA A 440 -31.44 -81.22 25.67
CA ALA A 440 -30.41 -82.24 25.69
C ALA A 440 -30.12 -82.76 27.13
N ASN A 441 -30.03 -81.85 28.11
CA ASN A 441 -29.91 -82.20 29.52
C ASN A 441 -31.08 -83.01 30.05
N GLN A 442 -32.29 -82.63 29.67
CA GLN A 442 -33.50 -83.41 30.08
C GLN A 442 -33.51 -84.79 29.44
N SER A 443 -33.10 -84.94 28.20
CA SER A 443 -32.96 -86.18 27.49
C SER A 443 -31.93 -87.09 28.15
N ASP A 444 -30.77 -86.57 28.50
CA ASP A 444 -29.72 -87.32 29.19
C ASP A 444 -30.15 -87.74 30.61
N GLN A 445 -30.87 -86.87 31.33
CA GLN A 445 -31.47 -87.26 32.63
C GLN A 445 -32.54 -88.35 32.50
N ALA A 446 -33.34 -88.28 31.43
CA ALA A 446 -34.35 -89.32 31.17
C ALA A 446 -33.71 -90.71 30.91
N ILE A 447 -32.61 -90.73 30.16
CA ILE A 447 -31.82 -91.92 29.91
C ILE A 447 -31.22 -92.47 31.21
N LEU A 448 -30.64 -91.55 32.04
CA LEU A 448 -30.08 -91.94 33.34
C LEU A 448 -31.11 -92.48 34.33
N ARG A 449 -32.39 -92.16 34.19
CA ARG A 449 -33.51 -92.70 35.02
C ARG A 449 -34.01 -94.04 34.50
N LEU A 450 -33.61 -94.44 33.31
CA LEU A 450 -34.02 -95.71 32.71
C LEU A 450 -33.08 -96.88 33.04
N PHE A 451 -31.91 -96.56 33.54
CA PHE A 451 -30.91 -97.49 34.06
C PHE A 451 -30.74 -97.32 35.58
#